data_031f9831900cb2b694363bdde1746f90
#
_entry.id   031f9831900cb2b694363bdde1746f90
#
_cell.length_a   1.000
_cell.length_b   1.000
_cell.length_c   1.000
_cell.angle_alpha   90.00
_cell.angle_beta   90.00
_cell.angle_gamma   90.00
#
_symmetry.space_group_name_H-M   'P 1'
#
loop_
_entity.id
_entity.type
_entity.pdbx_description
1 polymer ?
#
loop_
_entity_poly.entity_id
_entity_poly.type
_entity_poly.pdbx_seq_one_letter_code
_entity_poly.pdbx_strand_id
1 'polypeptide(L)'
;MPSYVLQDKCDGCKALDKTACQYICPNDLMVLDKDKMKAYNREPEMCWECYNCVKICPTQAVEVRGYADFVPLGASVTPMRSTDSILWTVKFRNGSLKRFKFPIRTIPEGKAQPDGGYPTHNDLKSPALCTEPESLGLKEVASLN
;
A
#
# COMPACT_ATOMS: atom_id res chain seq x y z
N MET A 1 -4.02 5.45 -7.52
CA MET A 1 -5.18 4.64 -7.03
C MET A 1 -5.61 5.15 -5.66
N PRO A 2 -6.58 6.05 -5.59
CA PRO A 2 -6.96 6.66 -4.32
C PRO A 2 -7.50 5.62 -3.33
N SER A 3 -7.35 5.94 -2.05
CA SER A 3 -7.96 5.17 -0.98
C SER A 3 -9.48 5.42 -0.95
N TYR A 4 -10.23 4.36 -0.75
CA TYR A 4 -11.68 4.38 -0.65
C TYR A 4 -12.12 3.82 0.69
N VAL A 5 -13.11 4.45 1.32
CA VAL A 5 -13.64 4.00 2.61
C VAL A 5 -14.93 3.22 2.40
N LEU A 6 -14.94 1.97 2.82
CA LEU A 6 -16.13 1.13 2.89
C LEU A 6 -16.99 1.58 4.08
N GLN A 7 -18.06 2.29 3.79
CA GLN A 7 -18.91 2.91 4.81
C GLN A 7 -19.51 1.89 5.78
N ASP A 8 -19.84 0.70 5.30
CA ASP A 8 -20.43 -0.36 6.12
C ASP A 8 -19.46 -0.91 7.17
N LYS A 9 -18.16 -0.90 6.88
CA LYS A 9 -17.11 -1.37 7.80
C LYS A 9 -16.54 -0.28 8.68
N CYS A 10 -16.62 0.97 8.25
CA CYS A 10 -16.07 2.09 8.97
C CYS A 10 -16.94 2.41 10.19
N ASP A 11 -16.33 2.47 11.37
CA ASP A 11 -16.97 2.88 12.62
C ASP A 11 -16.47 4.25 13.13
N GLY A 12 -15.77 5.01 12.24
CA GLY A 12 -15.13 6.27 12.62
C GLY A 12 -14.02 6.08 13.65
N CYS A 13 -13.47 4.87 13.81
CA CYS A 13 -12.55 4.48 14.89
C CYS A 13 -13.12 4.74 16.30
N LYS A 14 -14.44 4.95 16.44
CA LYS A 14 -15.10 5.46 17.65
C LYS A 14 -14.40 6.71 18.21
N ALA A 15 -13.85 7.50 17.31
CA ALA A 15 -12.97 8.61 17.65
C ALA A 15 -13.78 9.80 18.17
N LEU A 16 -13.28 10.41 19.23
CA LEU A 16 -13.84 11.67 19.75
C LEU A 16 -13.42 12.87 18.89
N ASP A 17 -12.24 12.79 18.27
CA ASP A 17 -11.66 13.89 17.51
C ASP A 17 -11.23 13.49 16.10
N LYS A 18 -10.24 12.61 15.97
CA LYS A 18 -9.67 12.20 14.67
C LYS A 18 -9.61 10.69 14.54
N THR A 19 -9.89 10.20 13.32
CA THR A 19 -9.72 8.78 12.99
C THR A 19 -8.26 8.44 12.71
N ALA A 20 -7.90 7.14 12.82
CA ALA A 20 -6.54 6.68 12.55
C ALA A 20 -6.09 7.03 11.11
N CYS A 21 -6.97 6.88 10.13
CA CYS A 21 -6.70 7.23 8.74
C CYS A 21 -6.52 8.74 8.54
N GLN A 22 -7.25 9.57 9.27
CA GLN A 22 -7.08 11.01 9.26
C GLN A 22 -5.73 11.42 9.87
N TYR A 23 -5.35 10.78 10.96
CA TYR A 23 -4.11 11.09 11.67
C TYR A 23 -2.85 10.77 10.85
N ILE A 24 -2.89 9.67 10.09
CA ILE A 24 -1.73 9.19 9.35
C ILE A 24 -1.61 9.77 7.93
N CYS A 25 -2.63 10.45 7.43
CA CYS A 25 -2.63 10.97 6.06
C CYS A 25 -1.66 12.15 5.92
N PRO A 26 -0.57 12.03 5.14
CA PRO A 26 0.42 13.10 5.00
C PRO A 26 -0.12 14.30 4.23
N ASN A 27 -1.19 14.12 3.46
CA ASN A 27 -1.81 15.16 2.64
C ASN A 27 -3.18 15.61 3.21
N ASP A 28 -3.50 15.20 4.42
CA ASP A 28 -4.70 15.60 5.18
C ASP A 28 -6.04 15.40 4.44
N LEU A 29 -6.10 14.36 3.60
CA LEU A 29 -7.26 14.08 2.74
C LEU A 29 -8.36 13.29 3.44
N MET A 30 -8.00 12.52 4.47
CA MET A 30 -8.97 11.71 5.20
C MET A 30 -9.66 12.56 6.24
N VAL A 31 -10.99 12.60 6.21
CA VAL A 31 -11.81 13.43 7.10
C VAL A 31 -12.86 12.57 7.80
N LEU A 32 -13.14 12.88 9.06
CA LEU A 32 -14.23 12.28 9.82
C LEU A 32 -15.51 13.10 9.61
N ASP A 33 -16.53 12.48 9.05
CA ASP A 33 -17.91 12.95 9.14
C ASP A 33 -18.43 12.62 10.53
N LYS A 34 -18.55 13.64 11.38
CA LYS A 34 -18.94 13.47 12.79
C LYS A 34 -20.41 13.08 12.94
N ASP A 35 -21.24 13.48 12.02
CA ASP A 35 -22.69 13.19 12.08
C ASP A 35 -22.94 11.71 11.77
N LYS A 36 -22.22 11.17 10.82
CA LYS A 36 -22.32 9.77 10.41
C LYS A 36 -21.35 8.85 11.12
N MET A 37 -20.36 9.41 11.82
CA MET A 37 -19.24 8.65 12.40
C MET A 37 -18.54 7.78 11.35
N LYS A 38 -18.26 8.37 10.18
CA LYS A 38 -17.64 7.70 9.03
C LYS A 38 -16.50 8.54 8.48
N ALA A 39 -15.40 7.91 8.14
CA ALA A 39 -14.33 8.59 7.43
C ALA A 39 -14.59 8.59 5.92
N TYR A 40 -14.04 9.58 5.23
CA TYR A 40 -14.04 9.65 3.77
C TYR A 40 -12.79 10.38 3.26
N ASN A 41 -12.44 10.15 2.00
CA ASN A 41 -11.40 10.90 1.32
C ASN A 41 -12.05 12.09 0.61
N ARG A 42 -11.70 13.31 1.02
CA ARG A 42 -12.34 14.54 0.51
C ARG A 42 -11.90 14.92 -0.90
N GLU A 43 -10.65 14.60 -1.26
CA GLU A 43 -10.05 14.95 -2.55
C GLU A 43 -9.23 13.77 -3.10
N PRO A 44 -9.90 12.75 -3.67
CA PRO A 44 -9.22 11.53 -4.11
C PRO A 44 -8.11 11.78 -5.14
N GLU A 45 -8.25 12.79 -6.00
CA GLU A 45 -7.29 13.14 -7.05
C GLU A 45 -5.95 13.64 -6.47
N MET A 46 -5.98 14.18 -5.24
CA MET A 46 -4.78 14.67 -4.55
C MET A 46 -4.09 13.58 -3.74
N CYS A 47 -4.56 12.34 -3.83
CA CYS A 47 -4.01 11.23 -3.06
C CYS A 47 -2.63 10.82 -3.58
N TRP A 48 -1.64 10.82 -2.68
CA TRP A 48 -0.26 10.40 -3.00
C TRP A 48 -0.08 8.88 -3.06
N GLU A 49 -1.14 8.13 -2.85
CA GLU A 49 -1.12 6.67 -2.93
C GLU A 49 -0.10 5.99 -1.99
N CYS A 50 0.19 6.61 -0.86
CA CYS A 50 1.12 6.08 0.13
C CYS A 50 0.58 4.87 0.91
N TYR A 51 -0.74 4.62 0.84
CA TYR A 51 -1.47 3.52 1.47
C TYR A 51 -1.36 3.43 3.00
N ASN A 52 -0.88 4.46 3.68
CA ASN A 52 -0.78 4.47 5.13
C ASN A 52 -2.15 4.31 5.80
N CYS A 53 -3.18 5.01 5.29
CA CYS A 53 -4.55 4.90 5.80
C CYS A 53 -5.13 3.48 5.62
N VAL A 54 -4.79 2.81 4.53
CA VAL A 54 -5.22 1.43 4.25
C VAL A 54 -4.60 0.46 5.23
N LYS A 55 -3.30 0.63 5.52
CA LYS A 55 -2.54 -0.24 6.44
C LYS A 55 -2.90 -0.05 7.91
N ILE A 56 -3.25 1.18 8.32
CA ILE A 56 -3.51 1.49 9.73
C ILE A 56 -4.95 1.19 10.14
N CYS A 57 -5.89 1.06 9.20
CA CYS A 57 -7.31 0.93 9.51
C CYS A 57 -7.61 -0.33 10.34
N PRO A 58 -8.10 -0.19 11.59
CA PRO A 58 -8.33 -1.34 12.47
C PRO A 58 -9.48 -2.23 12.02
N THR A 59 -10.49 -1.64 11.36
CA THR A 59 -11.66 -2.36 10.85
C THR A 59 -11.49 -2.83 9.40
N GLN A 60 -10.32 -2.56 8.79
CA GLN A 60 -10.08 -2.84 7.37
C GLN A 60 -11.15 -2.23 6.46
N ALA A 61 -11.63 -1.06 6.83
CA ALA A 61 -12.64 -0.34 6.08
C ALA A 61 -12.05 0.49 4.93
N VAL A 62 -10.73 0.70 4.90
CA VAL A 62 -10.08 1.46 3.83
C VAL A 62 -9.46 0.49 2.84
N GLU A 63 -9.86 0.60 1.60
CA GLU A 63 -9.33 -0.20 0.49
C GLU A 63 -8.77 0.70 -0.62
N VAL A 64 -7.98 0.11 -1.51
CA VAL A 64 -7.50 0.75 -2.72
C VAL A 64 -8.37 0.30 -3.87
N ARG A 65 -8.99 1.24 -4.57
CA ARG A 65 -9.73 0.97 -5.80
C ARG A 65 -8.93 1.44 -6.99
N GLY A 66 -8.62 0.50 -7.89
CA GLY A 66 -7.80 0.76 -9.05
C GLY A 66 -8.55 1.50 -10.14
N TYR A 67 -7.86 2.47 -10.72
CA TYR A 67 -8.00 2.80 -12.12
C TYR A 67 -7.25 1.75 -12.96
N ALA A 68 -7.17 1.89 -14.25
CA ALA A 68 -6.82 0.82 -15.18
C ALA A 68 -5.46 0.12 -15.01
N ASP A 69 -4.46 0.75 -14.38
CA ASP A 69 -3.06 0.31 -14.53
C ASP A 69 -2.63 -0.86 -13.65
N PHE A 70 -2.90 -0.79 -12.36
CA PHE A 70 -2.41 -1.78 -11.40
C PHE A 70 -3.51 -2.76 -10.97
N VAL A 71 -4.69 -2.26 -10.75
CA VAL A 71 -5.87 -3.05 -10.43
C VAL A 71 -6.95 -2.71 -11.45
N PRO A 72 -7.37 -3.64 -12.30
CA PRO A 72 -8.40 -3.39 -13.31
C PRO A 72 -9.68 -2.81 -12.69
N LEU A 73 -10.36 -1.96 -13.43
CA LEU A 73 -11.63 -1.35 -13.00
C LEU A 73 -12.58 -2.37 -12.38
N GLY A 74 -13.09 -2.07 -11.19
CA GLY A 74 -13.96 -2.95 -10.43
C GLY A 74 -13.26 -3.99 -9.58
N ALA A 75 -11.91 -3.99 -9.55
CA ALA A 75 -11.13 -4.75 -8.59
C ALA A 75 -10.91 -3.96 -7.29
N SER A 76 -10.53 -4.65 -6.23
CA SER A 76 -10.19 -4.03 -4.95
C SER A 76 -8.96 -4.70 -4.33
N VAL A 77 -8.21 -3.95 -3.54
CA VAL A 77 -7.06 -4.44 -2.79
C VAL A 77 -7.26 -4.11 -1.32
N THR A 78 -7.22 -5.15 -0.49
CA THR A 78 -7.43 -5.02 0.95
C THR A 78 -6.27 -5.66 1.70
N PRO A 79 -5.63 -4.94 2.65
CA PRO A 79 -4.61 -5.50 3.51
C PRO A 79 -5.24 -6.17 4.73
N MET A 80 -4.58 -7.21 5.21
CA MET A 80 -4.80 -7.77 6.54
C MET A 80 -3.48 -7.76 7.29
N ARG A 81 -3.40 -6.98 8.36
CA ARG A 81 -2.20 -6.89 9.18
C ARG A 81 -2.19 -8.00 10.22
N SER A 82 -1.07 -8.70 10.30
CA SER A 82 -0.70 -9.61 11.39
C SER A 82 0.41 -8.99 12.23
N THR A 83 0.91 -9.70 13.23
CA THR A 83 2.02 -9.25 14.09
C THR A 83 3.33 -9.07 13.32
N ASP A 84 3.60 -9.95 12.36
CA ASP A 84 4.87 -10.05 11.63
C ASP A 84 4.75 -9.75 10.13
N SER A 85 3.53 -9.66 9.61
CA SER A 85 3.30 -9.62 8.16
C SER A 85 2.05 -8.84 7.79
N ILE A 86 1.98 -8.44 6.53
CA ILE A 86 0.77 -7.90 5.90
C ILE A 86 0.39 -8.83 4.75
N LEU A 87 -0.85 -9.29 4.76
CA LEU A 87 -1.45 -10.06 3.69
C LEU A 87 -2.28 -9.12 2.81
N TRP A 88 -1.86 -8.94 1.58
CA TRP A 88 -2.61 -8.20 0.58
C TRP A 88 -3.53 -9.13 -0.19
N THR A 89 -4.83 -8.85 -0.20
CA THR A 89 -5.81 -9.59 -0.97
C THR A 89 -6.28 -8.71 -2.13
N VAL A 90 -6.05 -9.18 -3.33
CA VAL A 90 -6.55 -8.56 -4.57
C VAL A 90 -7.78 -9.35 -5.00
N LYS A 91 -8.93 -8.69 -5.03
CA LYS A 91 -10.17 -9.25 -5.57
C LYS A 91 -10.39 -8.66 -6.96
N PHE A 92 -10.37 -9.49 -7.97
CA PHE A 92 -10.62 -9.07 -9.35
C PHE A 92 -12.12 -8.94 -9.65
N ARG A 93 -12.43 -8.24 -10.74
CA ARG A 93 -13.81 -8.04 -11.21
C ARG A 93 -14.56 -9.37 -11.47
N ASN A 94 -13.87 -10.38 -11.96
CA ASN A 94 -14.41 -11.72 -12.21
C ASN A 94 -14.60 -12.56 -10.93
N GLY A 95 -14.34 -11.99 -9.75
CA GLY A 95 -14.45 -12.67 -8.47
C GLY A 95 -13.21 -13.48 -8.06
N SER A 96 -12.21 -13.64 -8.93
CA SER A 96 -10.98 -14.34 -8.58
C SER A 96 -10.19 -13.56 -7.52
N LEU A 97 -9.44 -14.29 -6.68
CA LEU A 97 -8.64 -13.73 -5.60
C LEU A 97 -7.18 -14.09 -5.79
N LYS A 98 -6.30 -13.09 -5.60
CA LYS A 98 -4.86 -13.31 -5.39
C LYS A 98 -4.45 -12.76 -4.04
N ARG A 99 -3.53 -13.45 -3.38
CA ARG A 99 -3.02 -13.04 -2.07
C ARG A 99 -1.51 -13.03 -2.08
N PHE A 100 -0.95 -11.98 -1.45
CA PHE A 100 0.49 -11.78 -1.31
C PHE A 100 0.79 -11.50 0.15
N LYS A 101 1.70 -12.26 0.74
CA LYS A 101 2.14 -12.07 2.13
C LYS A 101 3.52 -11.43 2.13
N PHE A 102 3.66 -10.31 2.82
CA PHE A 102 4.94 -9.61 2.99
C PHE A 102 5.28 -9.48 4.47
N PRO A 103 6.51 -9.75 4.89
CA PRO A 103 6.95 -9.52 6.26
C PRO A 103 7.00 -8.01 6.53
N ILE A 104 6.60 -7.60 7.73
CA ILE A 104 6.71 -6.21 8.20
C ILE A 104 8.15 -5.93 8.62
N ARG A 105 8.79 -6.92 9.24
CA ARG A 105 10.17 -6.85 9.71
C ARG A 105 10.95 -8.04 9.20
N THR A 106 12.14 -7.75 8.71
CA THR A 106 13.12 -8.78 8.32
C THR A 106 14.14 -9.03 9.43
N ILE A 107 14.17 -8.17 10.45
CA ILE A 107 15.06 -8.24 11.60
C ILE A 107 14.20 -8.55 12.84
N PRO A 108 14.62 -9.50 13.70
CA PRO A 108 13.92 -9.81 14.95
C PRO A 108 13.75 -8.57 15.83
N GLU A 109 12.61 -8.50 16.53
CA GLU A 109 12.32 -7.40 17.45
C GLU A 109 13.38 -7.30 18.55
N GLY A 110 13.83 -6.07 18.83
CA GLY A 110 14.87 -5.81 19.84
C GLY A 110 16.30 -6.05 19.36
N LYS A 111 16.53 -6.49 18.13
CA LYS A 111 17.87 -6.56 17.54
C LYS A 111 18.11 -5.35 16.66
N ALA A 112 19.24 -4.70 16.86
CA ALA A 112 19.73 -3.71 15.92
C ALA A 112 20.05 -4.38 14.58
N GLN A 113 19.98 -3.60 13.50
CA GLN A 113 20.46 -4.07 12.21
C GLN A 113 21.94 -4.42 12.37
N PRO A 114 22.41 -5.58 11.88
CA PRO A 114 23.82 -5.93 11.96
C PRO A 114 24.68 -4.81 11.39
N ASP A 115 25.77 -4.47 12.07
CA ASP A 115 26.78 -3.58 11.53
C ASP A 115 27.21 -4.11 10.16
N GLY A 116 27.06 -3.28 9.12
CA GLY A 116 27.31 -3.66 7.74
C GLY A 116 26.07 -4.07 6.92
N GLY A 117 24.85 -3.91 7.48
CA GLY A 117 23.60 -4.25 6.77
C GLY A 117 23.25 -3.32 5.59
N TYR A 118 24.00 -2.26 5.38
CA TYR A 118 23.89 -1.40 4.20
C TYR A 118 25.03 -1.67 3.23
N PRO A 119 24.78 -1.55 1.91
CA PRO A 119 25.85 -1.60 0.92
C PRO A 119 27.00 -0.66 1.28
N THR A 120 28.22 -1.16 1.18
CA THR A 120 29.41 -0.33 1.40
C THR A 120 29.54 0.71 0.28
N HIS A 121 30.31 1.76 0.51
CA HIS A 121 30.53 2.82 -0.49
C HIS A 121 31.09 2.30 -1.85
N ASN A 122 31.63 1.10 -1.86
CA ASN A 122 32.13 0.49 -3.10
C ASN A 122 30.99 0.18 -4.07
N ASP A 123 29.81 -0.16 -3.56
CA ASP A 123 28.66 -0.46 -4.41
C ASP A 123 28.15 0.78 -5.14
N LEU A 124 28.27 1.96 -4.50
CA LEU A 124 27.92 3.25 -5.11
C LEU A 124 28.89 3.69 -6.23
N LYS A 125 30.08 3.09 -6.30
CA LYS A 125 31.07 3.33 -7.36
C LYS A 125 31.10 2.23 -8.42
N SER A 126 30.21 1.26 -8.30
CA SER A 126 30.16 0.15 -9.24
C SER A 126 29.84 0.67 -10.64
N PRO A 127 30.61 0.25 -11.67
CA PRO A 127 30.30 0.56 -13.06
C PRO A 127 28.89 0.15 -13.48
N ALA A 128 28.33 -0.86 -12.84
CA ALA A 128 26.96 -1.32 -13.05
C ALA A 128 25.89 -0.25 -12.76
N LEU A 129 26.18 0.74 -11.89
CA LEU A 129 25.27 1.86 -11.64
C LEU A 129 25.20 2.86 -12.81
N CYS A 130 26.18 2.83 -13.70
CA CYS A 130 26.28 3.69 -14.89
C CYS A 130 25.86 2.97 -16.17
N THR A 131 25.49 1.70 -16.08
CA THR A 131 25.00 0.90 -17.20
C THR A 131 23.49 0.75 -17.11
N GLU A 132 22.82 0.66 -18.25
CA GLU A 132 21.40 0.35 -18.28
C GLU A 132 21.18 -1.01 -17.60
N PRO A 133 20.20 -1.12 -16.65
CA PRO A 133 19.85 -2.39 -16.05
C PRO A 133 19.43 -3.38 -17.15
N GLU A 134 19.93 -4.60 -17.12
CA GLU A 134 19.52 -5.67 -18.07
C GLU A 134 17.99 -5.86 -18.12
N SER A 135 17.30 -5.52 -17.03
CA SER A 135 15.84 -5.57 -16.94
C SER A 135 15.12 -4.52 -17.79
N LEU A 136 15.80 -3.44 -18.19
CA LEU A 136 15.27 -2.40 -19.07
C LEU A 136 15.66 -2.62 -20.53
N GLY A 137 16.63 -3.48 -20.79
CA GLY A 137 16.92 -3.94 -22.14
C GLY A 137 15.70 -4.69 -22.68
N LEU A 138 15.09 -4.19 -23.75
CA LEU A 138 14.11 -4.96 -24.52
C LEU A 138 14.82 -6.24 -24.96
N LYS A 139 14.56 -7.35 -24.29
CA LYS A 139 14.90 -8.66 -24.87
C LYS A 139 14.20 -8.71 -26.22
N GLU A 140 14.96 -8.85 -27.30
CA GLU A 140 14.37 -9.13 -28.60
C GLU A 140 13.28 -10.18 -28.37
N VAL A 141 12.05 -9.78 -28.68
CA VAL A 141 10.94 -10.72 -28.66
C VAL A 141 11.32 -11.75 -29.72
N ALA A 142 11.77 -12.93 -29.29
CA ALA A 142 12.01 -14.02 -30.20
C ALA A 142 10.77 -14.13 -31.07
N SER A 143 10.94 -13.92 -32.35
CA SER A 143 9.88 -13.95 -33.34
C SER A 143 9.05 -15.21 -33.08
N LEU A 144 7.80 -15.00 -32.72
CA LEU A 144 6.80 -16.08 -32.68
C LEU A 144 6.63 -16.54 -34.16
N ASN A 145 7.35 -17.58 -34.54
CA ASN A 145 7.03 -18.40 -35.70
C ASN A 145 6.04 -19.46 -35.31
#